data_2e025d5967e5f74c1c149eb7701e1214
#
_entry.id   2e025d5967e5f74c1c149eb7701e1214
#
_cell.length_a   1.000
_cell.length_b   1.000
_cell.length_c   1.000
_cell.angle_alpha   90.00
_cell.angle_beta   90.00
_cell.angle_gamma   90.00
#
_symmetry.space_group_name_H-M   'P 1'
#
loop_
_entity.id
_entity.type
_entity.pdbx_description
1 polymer ?
#
loop_
_entity_poly.entity_id
_entity_poly.type
_entity_poly.pdbx_seq_one_letter_code
_entity_poly.pdbx_strand_id
1 'polypeptide(L)'
;MTNTDFIIGAYPCAPSFHQKGEQQEQAFWRELADTPYIRGLEQPCLENLHPFGDEWLFRHTPGDWRMVVTAVMETMRRRATNGAFGLASADEDQRKACVEYYRHLHQKITAVNARFPGKVTALEMQAAPQAGNDNVGQATEAFSRSIKEIAGWDWPCDLILEHCDSMTGPAPRKGFLPLAQVLDVVSTTNISVCINWARSAIEGRNTTLPLEHVQAALRAGKLGALMFSGTTTRGEYGEWQDLHAPFSSFCTDSLLSTEHAKTLFTAANAASLKFSGIKLLEINANADVSHRIAILRDGISALHNATQ
;
A
#
# COMPACT_ATOMS: atom_id res chain seq x y z
N MET A 1 -2.42 10.14 22.37
CA MET A 1 -3.79 9.83 21.90
C MET A 1 -3.65 8.82 20.80
N THR A 2 -4.05 7.57 21.04
CA THR A 2 -4.09 6.52 20.01
C THR A 2 -5.15 6.94 18.99
N ASN A 3 -4.72 7.35 17.80
CA ASN A 3 -5.63 7.65 16.70
C ASN A 3 -6.16 6.30 16.21
N THR A 4 -7.37 5.96 16.58
CA THR A 4 -8.03 4.67 16.29
C THR A 4 -8.67 4.63 14.90
N ASP A 5 -8.44 5.66 14.09
CA ASP A 5 -9.02 5.77 12.75
C ASP A 5 -8.00 5.35 11.69
N PHE A 6 -8.46 4.62 10.68
CA PHE A 6 -7.63 3.91 9.72
C PHE A 6 -7.68 4.51 8.31
N ILE A 7 -6.63 4.25 7.54
CA ILE A 7 -6.59 4.47 6.10
C ILE A 7 -7.07 3.20 5.39
N ILE A 8 -8.03 3.34 4.48
CA ILE A 8 -8.67 2.21 3.82
C ILE A 8 -8.29 2.18 2.34
N GLY A 9 -7.57 1.16 1.92
CA GLY A 9 -7.38 0.79 0.53
C GLY A 9 -8.65 0.11 0.02
N ALA A 10 -9.69 0.92 -0.25
CA ALA A 10 -11.01 0.43 -0.63
C ALA A 10 -11.12 0.09 -2.11
N TYR A 11 -10.22 0.62 -2.94
CA TYR A 11 -10.30 0.49 -4.39
C TYR A 11 -10.33 -0.96 -4.92
N PRO A 12 -9.67 -1.97 -4.30
CA PRO A 12 -9.79 -3.35 -4.79
C PRO A 12 -11.14 -3.99 -4.46
N CYS A 13 -11.89 -3.45 -3.48
CA CYS A 13 -13.26 -3.84 -3.20
C CYS A 13 -14.29 -3.04 -4.02
N ALA A 14 -13.90 -1.88 -4.55
CA ALA A 14 -14.82 -0.99 -5.25
C ALA A 14 -15.40 -1.62 -6.53
N PRO A 15 -16.67 -1.36 -6.87
CA PRO A 15 -17.27 -1.86 -8.09
C PRO A 15 -16.50 -1.52 -9.36
N SER A 16 -15.91 -0.31 -9.44
CA SER A 16 -15.10 0.14 -10.59
C SER A 16 -13.85 -0.71 -10.82
N PHE A 17 -13.31 -1.37 -9.80
CA PHE A 17 -12.20 -2.33 -9.96
C PHE A 17 -12.58 -3.49 -10.89
N HIS A 18 -13.84 -3.89 -10.87
CA HIS A 18 -14.42 -4.89 -11.75
C HIS A 18 -15.20 -4.27 -12.93
N GLN A 19 -14.89 -3.04 -13.32
CA GLN A 19 -15.49 -2.32 -14.45
C GLN A 19 -17.01 -2.18 -14.35
N LYS A 20 -17.56 -2.11 -13.12
CA LYS A 20 -18.99 -1.84 -12.90
C LYS A 20 -19.29 -0.34 -13.06
N GLY A 21 -20.56 -0.04 -13.31
CA GLY A 21 -20.99 1.31 -13.61
C GLY A 21 -21.03 2.26 -12.42
N GLU A 22 -21.12 3.55 -12.71
CA GLU A 22 -21.07 4.65 -11.75
C GLU A 22 -22.13 4.55 -10.64
N GLN A 23 -23.33 4.04 -10.95
CA GLN A 23 -24.41 3.92 -9.96
C GLN A 23 -24.02 2.98 -8.79
N GLN A 24 -23.38 1.84 -9.09
CA GLN A 24 -22.90 0.91 -8.07
C GLN A 24 -21.73 1.51 -7.29
N GLU A 25 -20.86 2.23 -7.97
CA GLU A 25 -19.74 2.93 -7.37
C GLU A 25 -20.20 3.99 -6.37
N GLN A 26 -21.17 4.83 -6.74
CA GLN A 26 -21.77 5.83 -5.83
C GLN A 26 -22.41 5.19 -4.59
N ALA A 27 -23.11 4.07 -4.77
CA ALA A 27 -23.71 3.34 -3.66
C ALA A 27 -22.62 2.81 -2.70
N PHE A 28 -21.54 2.24 -3.24
CA PHE A 28 -20.41 1.75 -2.47
C PHE A 28 -19.74 2.86 -1.64
N TRP A 29 -19.42 4.01 -2.26
CA TRP A 29 -18.75 5.11 -1.56
C TRP A 29 -19.65 5.75 -0.49
N ARG A 30 -20.94 5.83 -0.72
CA ARG A 30 -21.91 6.30 0.28
C ARG A 30 -21.94 5.38 1.49
N GLU A 31 -22.04 4.05 1.30
CA GLU A 31 -22.04 3.09 2.40
C GLU A 31 -20.69 3.04 3.14
N LEU A 32 -19.58 3.23 2.43
CA LEU A 32 -18.27 3.33 3.04
C LEU A 32 -18.14 4.59 3.91
N ALA A 33 -18.69 5.71 3.46
CA ALA A 33 -18.66 6.98 4.21
C ALA A 33 -19.42 6.88 5.55
N ASP A 34 -20.42 6.01 5.65
CA ASP A 34 -21.18 5.75 6.88
C ASP A 34 -20.49 4.71 7.80
N THR A 35 -19.30 4.21 7.42
CA THR A 35 -18.56 3.23 8.22
C THR A 35 -17.65 3.94 9.23
N PRO A 36 -17.71 3.57 10.53
CA PRO A 36 -16.89 4.21 11.56
C PRO A 36 -15.39 3.86 11.42
N TYR A 37 -14.55 4.61 12.14
CA TYR A 37 -13.10 4.40 12.26
C TYR A 37 -12.32 4.58 10.95
N ILE A 38 -12.84 5.34 10.01
CA ILE A 38 -12.15 5.70 8.78
C ILE A 38 -11.61 7.13 8.87
N ARG A 39 -10.30 7.26 8.76
CA ARG A 39 -9.61 8.55 8.67
C ARG A 39 -9.45 9.02 7.22
N GLY A 40 -9.45 8.07 6.28
CA GLY A 40 -9.23 8.38 4.88
C GLY A 40 -8.95 7.14 4.03
N LEU A 41 -8.43 7.38 2.85
CA LEU A 41 -8.25 6.36 1.82
C LEU A 41 -6.78 6.18 1.44
N GLU A 42 -6.38 4.93 1.17
CA GLU A 42 -5.27 4.67 0.26
C GLU A 42 -5.84 4.58 -1.15
N GLN A 43 -5.31 5.40 -2.07
CA GLN A 43 -5.85 5.54 -3.41
C GLN A 43 -4.76 5.46 -4.46
N PRO A 44 -4.88 4.59 -5.48
CA PRO A 44 -3.93 4.56 -6.58
C PRO A 44 -4.05 5.83 -7.42
N CYS A 45 -2.94 6.23 -8.04
CA CYS A 45 -2.93 7.26 -9.05
C CYS A 45 -2.36 6.69 -10.35
N LEU A 46 -3.22 6.47 -11.33
CA LEU A 46 -2.81 6.17 -12.69
C LEU A 46 -2.70 7.52 -13.44
N GLU A 47 -3.69 7.86 -14.23
CA GLU A 47 -3.89 9.21 -14.77
C GLU A 47 -4.64 10.08 -13.76
N ASN A 48 -5.67 9.51 -13.13
CA ASN A 48 -6.48 10.11 -12.08
C ASN A 48 -6.43 9.27 -10.80
N LEU A 49 -6.86 9.87 -9.69
CA LEU A 49 -7.03 9.20 -8.40
C LEU A 49 -8.20 8.23 -8.38
N HIS A 50 -9.13 8.35 -9.35
CA HIS A 50 -10.27 7.47 -9.48
C HIS A 50 -10.65 7.27 -10.96
N PRO A 51 -11.15 6.10 -11.39
CA PRO A 51 -11.55 5.87 -12.78
C PRO A 51 -12.57 6.87 -13.35
N PHE A 52 -13.45 7.41 -12.51
CA PHE A 52 -14.41 8.46 -12.90
C PHE A 52 -13.86 9.89 -12.72
N GLY A 53 -12.58 10.05 -12.44
CA GLY A 53 -11.87 11.32 -12.28
C GLY A 53 -11.76 11.81 -10.84
N ASP A 54 -10.84 12.74 -10.61
CA ASP A 54 -10.51 13.27 -9.28
C ASP A 54 -11.70 14.01 -8.65
N GLU A 55 -12.38 14.84 -9.44
CA GLU A 55 -13.56 15.61 -8.99
C GLU A 55 -14.70 14.70 -8.54
N TRP A 56 -14.85 13.56 -9.22
CA TRP A 56 -15.82 12.57 -8.83
C TRP A 56 -15.49 12.00 -7.45
N LEU A 57 -14.23 11.62 -7.21
CA LEU A 57 -13.78 11.09 -5.93
C LEU A 57 -14.03 12.09 -4.80
N PHE A 58 -13.63 13.36 -4.98
CA PHE A 58 -13.77 14.39 -3.95
C PHE A 58 -15.23 14.72 -3.63
N ARG A 59 -16.16 14.54 -4.57
CA ARG A 59 -17.60 14.74 -4.33
C ARG A 59 -18.26 13.58 -3.59
N HIS A 60 -17.69 12.37 -3.68
CA HIS A 60 -18.28 11.16 -3.13
C HIS A 60 -17.56 10.65 -1.88
N THR A 61 -16.59 11.39 -1.38
CA THR A 61 -15.88 11.08 -0.12
C THR A 61 -16.04 12.21 0.89
N PRO A 62 -16.09 11.92 2.20
CA PRO A 62 -16.10 12.93 3.25
C PRO A 62 -14.94 13.93 3.10
N GLY A 63 -15.24 15.22 3.32
CA GLY A 63 -14.27 16.30 3.11
C GLY A 63 -13.06 16.24 4.04
N ASP A 64 -13.26 15.73 5.25
CA ASP A 64 -12.26 15.56 6.31
C ASP A 64 -11.38 14.32 6.14
N TRP A 65 -11.78 13.38 5.28
CA TRP A 65 -10.94 12.23 4.99
C TRP A 65 -9.62 12.64 4.35
N ARG A 66 -8.55 12.03 4.83
CA ARG A 66 -7.20 12.19 4.27
C ARG A 66 -6.95 11.16 3.17
N MET A 67 -5.84 11.32 2.47
CA MET A 67 -5.50 10.42 1.38
C MET A 67 -4.02 10.05 1.45
N VAL A 68 -3.75 8.76 1.30
CA VAL A 68 -2.45 8.19 1.01
C VAL A 68 -2.49 7.80 -0.47
N VAL A 69 -1.65 8.40 -1.29
CA VAL A 69 -1.54 8.04 -2.72
C VAL A 69 -0.57 6.88 -2.85
N THR A 70 -0.95 5.81 -3.57
CA THR A 70 -0.05 4.70 -3.85
C THR A 70 0.34 4.63 -5.32
N ALA A 71 1.63 4.43 -5.59
CA ALA A 71 2.18 4.29 -6.93
C ALA A 71 2.14 2.84 -7.46
N VAL A 72 1.73 1.87 -6.62
CA VAL A 72 1.90 0.43 -6.92
C VAL A 72 1.17 0.00 -8.18
N MET A 73 -0.08 0.44 -8.41
CA MET A 73 -0.86 0.00 -9.56
C MET A 73 -0.27 0.47 -10.89
N GLU A 74 0.12 1.73 -10.99
CA GLU A 74 0.77 2.24 -12.21
C GLU A 74 2.15 1.62 -12.42
N THR A 75 2.91 1.43 -11.35
CA THR A 75 4.20 0.71 -11.41
C THR A 75 4.00 -0.69 -11.99
N MET A 76 3.01 -1.45 -11.51
CA MET A 76 2.73 -2.80 -12.00
C MET A 76 2.20 -2.79 -13.44
N ARG A 77 1.35 -1.83 -13.80
CA ARG A 77 0.83 -1.67 -15.17
C ARG A 77 1.98 -1.41 -16.17
N ARG A 78 2.91 -0.51 -15.85
CA ARG A 78 4.08 -0.23 -16.71
C ARG A 78 5.03 -1.41 -16.76
N ARG A 79 5.23 -2.11 -15.65
CA ARG A 79 6.03 -3.33 -15.62
C ARG A 79 5.44 -4.46 -16.45
N ALA A 80 4.13 -4.56 -16.61
CA ALA A 80 3.51 -5.52 -17.52
C ALA A 80 3.89 -5.25 -18.99
N THR A 81 4.20 -4.00 -19.34
CA THR A 81 4.68 -3.61 -20.67
C THR A 81 6.20 -3.72 -20.78
N ASN A 82 6.93 -3.26 -19.76
CA ASN A 82 8.38 -3.37 -19.67
C ASN A 82 8.79 -3.78 -18.24
N GLY A 83 9.19 -5.02 -18.07
CA GLY A 83 9.54 -5.60 -16.77
C GLY A 83 10.65 -4.86 -16.02
N ALA A 84 11.48 -4.07 -16.71
CA ALA A 84 12.55 -3.28 -16.11
C ALA A 84 12.09 -1.95 -15.51
N PHE A 85 10.83 -1.51 -15.71
CA PHE A 85 10.35 -0.24 -15.18
C PHE A 85 10.35 -0.21 -13.65
N GLY A 86 11.02 0.78 -13.03
CA GLY A 86 11.03 0.97 -11.57
C GLY A 86 12.19 1.81 -11.05
N LEU A 87 12.10 2.25 -9.79
CA LEU A 87 13.12 3.08 -9.12
C LEU A 87 14.46 2.36 -8.91
N ALA A 88 14.42 1.02 -8.82
CA ALA A 88 15.59 0.16 -8.63
C ALA A 88 16.09 -0.45 -9.94
N SER A 89 15.67 0.08 -11.09
CA SER A 89 16.04 -0.47 -12.38
C SER A 89 17.52 -0.29 -12.68
N ALA A 90 18.17 -1.38 -13.09
CA ALA A 90 19.51 -1.35 -13.66
C ALA A 90 19.54 -0.74 -15.08
N ASP A 91 18.41 -0.77 -15.78
CA ASP A 91 18.19 -0.04 -17.03
C ASP A 91 17.94 1.44 -16.70
N GLU A 92 18.88 2.29 -17.04
CA GLU A 92 18.86 3.71 -16.68
C GLU A 92 17.68 4.46 -17.33
N ASP A 93 17.25 4.06 -18.53
CA ASP A 93 16.11 4.68 -19.21
C ASP A 93 14.80 4.33 -18.49
N GLN A 94 14.66 3.09 -18.05
CA GLN A 94 13.49 2.65 -17.27
C GLN A 94 13.48 3.24 -15.86
N ARG A 95 14.66 3.41 -15.25
CA ARG A 95 14.80 4.11 -13.97
C ARG A 95 14.34 5.57 -14.10
N LYS A 96 14.86 6.29 -15.11
CA LYS A 96 14.48 7.69 -15.37
C LYS A 96 13.00 7.83 -15.72
N ALA A 97 12.46 6.92 -16.52
CA ALA A 97 11.01 6.91 -16.82
C ALA A 97 10.16 6.72 -15.55
N CYS A 98 10.65 5.93 -14.59
CA CYS A 98 9.98 5.79 -13.29
C CYS A 98 10.12 7.07 -12.46
N VAL A 99 11.28 7.69 -12.37
CA VAL A 99 11.47 8.96 -11.67
C VAL A 99 10.56 10.05 -12.27
N GLU A 100 10.42 10.10 -13.60
CA GLU A 100 9.50 11.05 -14.25
C GLU A 100 8.03 10.78 -13.90
N TYR A 101 7.63 9.53 -13.74
CA TYR A 101 6.31 9.21 -13.20
C TYR A 101 6.12 9.77 -11.77
N TYR A 102 7.13 9.66 -10.90
CA TYR A 102 7.07 10.28 -9.57
C TYR A 102 7.06 11.81 -9.63
N ARG A 103 7.67 12.43 -10.63
CA ARG A 103 7.55 13.87 -10.87
C ARG A 103 6.12 14.28 -11.22
N HIS A 104 5.44 13.46 -12.02
CA HIS A 104 4.02 13.64 -12.30
C HIS A 104 3.15 13.50 -11.03
N LEU A 105 3.42 12.50 -10.18
CA LEU A 105 2.75 12.37 -8.90
C LEU A 105 2.99 13.58 -7.98
N HIS A 106 4.22 14.10 -7.95
CA HIS A 106 4.53 15.31 -7.19
C HIS A 106 3.67 16.50 -7.64
N GLN A 107 3.59 16.75 -8.95
CA GLN A 107 2.76 17.83 -9.51
C GLN A 107 1.27 17.63 -9.17
N LYS A 108 0.77 16.40 -9.30
CA LYS A 108 -0.61 16.02 -8.99
C LYS A 108 -0.93 16.26 -7.51
N ILE A 109 -0.10 15.77 -6.61
CA ILE A 109 -0.29 15.91 -5.15
C ILE A 109 -0.18 17.38 -4.74
N THR A 110 0.75 18.14 -5.32
CA THR A 110 0.88 19.58 -5.08
C THR A 110 -0.40 20.32 -5.48
N ALA A 111 -0.94 20.01 -6.65
CA ALA A 111 -2.19 20.63 -7.13
C ALA A 111 -3.39 20.28 -6.24
N VAL A 112 -3.50 19.02 -5.80
CA VAL A 112 -4.57 18.59 -4.86
C VAL A 112 -4.43 19.32 -3.53
N ASN A 113 -3.24 19.38 -2.94
CA ASN A 113 -3.02 20.03 -1.65
C ASN A 113 -3.09 21.57 -1.72
N ALA A 114 -2.82 22.18 -2.87
CA ALA A 114 -3.08 23.61 -3.08
C ALA A 114 -4.58 23.92 -3.02
N ARG A 115 -5.43 23.02 -3.53
CA ARG A 115 -6.88 23.19 -3.51
C ARG A 115 -7.52 22.74 -2.20
N PHE A 116 -7.03 21.66 -1.62
CA PHE A 116 -7.52 21.05 -0.39
C PHE A 116 -6.34 20.84 0.57
N PRO A 117 -6.00 21.84 1.39
CA PRO A 117 -4.81 21.80 2.24
C PRO A 117 -4.73 20.53 3.12
N GLY A 118 -3.65 19.78 3.01
CA GLY A 118 -3.42 18.55 3.74
C GLY A 118 -4.33 17.37 3.36
N LYS A 119 -4.98 17.41 2.20
CA LYS A 119 -5.81 16.29 1.72
C LYS A 119 -4.97 15.05 1.48
N VAL A 120 -3.86 15.17 0.75
CA VAL A 120 -2.88 14.08 0.59
C VAL A 120 -1.82 14.21 1.67
N THR A 121 -1.74 13.21 2.55
CA THR A 121 -0.81 13.19 3.69
C THR A 121 0.42 12.35 3.43
N ALA A 122 0.37 11.38 2.52
CA ALA A 122 1.51 10.55 2.16
C ALA A 122 1.47 10.05 0.71
N LEU A 123 2.66 9.77 0.16
CA LEU A 123 2.85 9.02 -1.06
C LEU A 123 3.56 7.71 -0.75
N GLU A 124 2.95 6.58 -1.12
CA GLU A 124 3.58 5.25 -1.06
C GLU A 124 4.32 4.94 -2.35
N MET A 125 5.63 4.75 -2.20
CA MET A 125 6.57 4.38 -3.25
C MET A 125 6.96 2.90 -3.12
N GLN A 126 7.46 2.29 -4.20
CA GLN A 126 7.92 0.91 -4.20
C GLN A 126 9.32 0.78 -4.81
N ALA A 127 10.12 -0.15 -4.29
CA ALA A 127 11.48 -0.43 -4.75
C ALA A 127 11.52 -1.46 -5.91
N ALA A 128 10.67 -1.23 -6.94
CA ALA A 128 10.61 -2.05 -8.16
C ALA A 128 11.79 -1.68 -9.11
N PRO A 129 12.14 -2.52 -10.09
CA PRO A 129 11.59 -3.82 -10.44
C PRO A 129 12.28 -4.96 -9.69
N GLN A 130 11.84 -6.20 -10.00
CA GLN A 130 12.68 -7.37 -9.76
C GLN A 130 13.95 -7.21 -10.59
N ALA A 131 15.07 -6.90 -9.95
CA ALA A 131 16.36 -7.02 -10.63
C ALA A 131 16.57 -8.52 -10.92
N GLY A 132 16.99 -8.87 -12.13
CA GLY A 132 17.32 -10.26 -12.43
C GLY A 132 18.20 -10.83 -11.31
N ASN A 133 17.90 -12.01 -10.87
CA ASN A 133 18.21 -12.68 -9.60
C ASN A 133 19.62 -12.50 -9.01
N ASP A 134 20.54 -11.88 -9.73
CA ASP A 134 21.96 -11.90 -9.41
C ASP A 134 22.54 -10.53 -9.03
N ASN A 135 21.74 -9.45 -8.98
CA ASN A 135 22.32 -8.12 -8.81
C ASN A 135 21.57 -7.18 -7.85
N VAL A 136 21.37 -7.66 -6.61
CA VAL A 136 20.87 -6.81 -5.50
C VAL A 136 21.71 -5.53 -5.36
N GLY A 137 23.04 -5.62 -5.52
CA GLY A 137 23.94 -4.46 -5.42
C GLY A 137 23.62 -3.38 -6.46
N GLN A 138 23.53 -3.76 -7.74
CA GLN A 138 23.21 -2.81 -8.82
C GLN A 138 21.82 -2.19 -8.68
N ALA A 139 20.83 -2.99 -8.26
CA ALA A 139 19.49 -2.50 -8.00
C ALA A 139 19.46 -1.53 -6.80
N THR A 140 20.24 -1.82 -5.74
CA THR A 140 20.38 -0.93 -4.58
C THR A 140 21.01 0.40 -4.97
N GLU A 141 22.06 0.40 -5.79
CA GLU A 141 22.69 1.63 -6.30
C GLU A 141 21.73 2.45 -7.17
N ALA A 142 20.99 1.80 -8.08
CA ALA A 142 19.99 2.46 -8.91
C ALA A 142 18.87 3.07 -8.04
N PHE A 143 18.40 2.33 -7.05
CA PHE A 143 17.41 2.79 -6.09
C PHE A 143 17.90 3.97 -5.28
N SER A 144 19.14 3.92 -4.78
CA SER A 144 19.76 5.03 -4.05
C SER A 144 19.80 6.32 -4.87
N ARG A 145 20.17 6.24 -6.17
CA ARG A 145 20.14 7.41 -7.06
C ARG A 145 18.72 7.97 -7.22
N SER A 146 17.73 7.09 -7.41
CA SER A 146 16.33 7.50 -7.55
C SER A 146 15.80 8.16 -6.28
N ILE A 147 16.05 7.58 -5.12
CA ILE A 147 15.60 8.08 -3.81
C ILE A 147 16.26 9.42 -3.51
N LYS A 148 17.56 9.58 -3.78
CA LYS A 148 18.27 10.86 -3.60
C LYS A 148 17.65 11.98 -4.44
N GLU A 149 17.28 11.69 -5.68
CA GLU A 149 16.64 12.66 -6.56
C GLU A 149 15.23 13.01 -6.05
N ILE A 150 14.39 12.01 -5.78
CA ILE A 150 12.99 12.21 -5.37
C ILE A 150 12.89 12.88 -4.00
N ALA A 151 13.72 12.49 -3.04
CA ALA A 151 13.74 13.08 -1.69
C ALA A 151 14.19 14.54 -1.69
N GLY A 152 14.89 14.97 -2.73
CA GLY A 152 15.31 16.37 -2.90
C GLY A 152 14.22 17.33 -3.40
N TRP A 153 13.04 16.82 -3.76
CA TRP A 153 11.93 17.68 -4.19
C TRP A 153 11.13 18.18 -2.96
N ASP A 154 10.48 19.35 -3.11
CA ASP A 154 9.65 19.93 -2.06
C ASP A 154 8.26 19.25 -2.02
N TRP A 155 8.14 18.16 -1.27
CA TRP A 155 6.91 17.38 -1.18
C TRP A 155 5.92 17.98 -0.18
N PRO A 156 4.65 18.21 -0.58
CA PRO A 156 3.61 18.67 0.35
C PRO A 156 3.00 17.54 1.17
N CYS A 157 3.65 16.38 1.24
CA CYS A 157 3.22 15.22 2.00
C CYS A 157 4.43 14.35 2.40
N ASP A 158 4.20 13.39 3.28
CA ASP A 158 5.20 12.40 3.65
C ASP A 158 5.53 11.44 2.49
N LEU A 159 6.79 11.03 2.38
CA LEU A 159 7.22 9.94 1.51
C LEU A 159 7.37 8.66 2.32
N ILE A 160 6.77 7.58 1.83
CA ILE A 160 6.77 6.27 2.47
C ILE A 160 7.11 5.20 1.46
N LEU A 161 8.01 4.29 1.80
CA LEU A 161 8.31 3.10 1.00
C LEU A 161 7.50 1.92 1.51
N GLU A 162 6.52 1.48 0.72
CA GLU A 162 5.77 0.27 1.00
C GLU A 162 6.61 -0.95 0.61
N HIS A 163 6.99 -1.75 1.60
CA HIS A 163 7.74 -2.98 1.36
C HIS A 163 6.86 -4.02 0.63
N CYS A 164 7.37 -4.56 -0.45
CA CYS A 164 6.79 -5.69 -1.18
C CYS A 164 7.68 -6.91 -1.01
N ASP A 165 7.14 -8.10 -1.28
CA ASP A 165 7.90 -9.33 -1.21
C ASP A 165 9.20 -9.23 -2.03
N SER A 166 10.28 -9.67 -1.41
CA SER A 166 11.63 -9.45 -1.90
C SER A 166 12.05 -10.50 -2.92
N MET A 167 12.98 -10.11 -3.78
CA MET A 167 13.63 -11.01 -4.77
C MET A 167 14.40 -12.17 -4.11
N THR A 168 14.76 -12.05 -2.83
CA THR A 168 15.50 -13.06 -2.08
C THR A 168 14.59 -14.07 -1.38
N GLY A 169 13.28 -13.86 -1.42
CA GLY A 169 12.31 -14.83 -0.89
C GLY A 169 12.29 -16.14 -1.68
N PRO A 170 11.76 -17.24 -1.10
CA PRO A 170 11.81 -18.58 -1.70
C PRO A 170 11.03 -18.71 -3.02
N ALA A 171 10.01 -17.87 -3.22
CA ALA A 171 9.21 -17.83 -4.45
C ALA A 171 8.60 -16.45 -4.63
N PRO A 172 9.39 -15.46 -5.06
CA PRO A 172 8.94 -14.08 -5.18
C PRO A 172 7.73 -13.92 -6.11
N ARG A 173 6.81 -13.05 -5.74
CA ARG A 173 5.69 -12.62 -6.59
C ARG A 173 6.01 -11.30 -7.27
N LYS A 174 6.31 -10.26 -6.49
CA LYS A 174 6.85 -8.99 -7.00
C LYS A 174 8.36 -9.03 -7.12
N GLY A 175 9.05 -9.58 -6.13
CA GLY A 175 10.50 -9.75 -6.13
C GLY A 175 11.25 -8.41 -6.13
N PHE A 176 10.83 -7.44 -5.32
CA PHE A 176 11.46 -6.13 -5.24
C PHE A 176 12.73 -6.17 -4.38
N LEU A 177 13.33 -5.02 -4.07
CA LEU A 177 14.50 -4.97 -3.21
C LEU A 177 14.19 -5.50 -1.81
N PRO A 178 15.10 -6.27 -1.20
CA PRO A 178 14.96 -6.71 0.18
C PRO A 178 14.86 -5.53 1.16
N LEU A 179 14.13 -5.73 2.25
CA LEU A 179 13.89 -4.67 3.25
C LEU A 179 15.19 -4.08 3.81
N ALA A 180 16.22 -4.90 4.01
CA ALA A 180 17.50 -4.44 4.53
C ALA A 180 18.15 -3.36 3.64
N GLN A 181 18.15 -3.57 2.32
CA GLN A 181 18.66 -2.60 1.34
C GLN A 181 17.79 -1.34 1.29
N VAL A 182 16.47 -1.50 1.37
CA VAL A 182 15.55 -0.36 1.44
C VAL A 182 15.86 0.49 2.67
N LEU A 183 15.99 -0.13 3.86
CA LEU A 183 16.30 0.56 5.11
C LEU A 183 17.66 1.27 5.07
N ASP A 184 18.67 0.64 4.49
CA ASP A 184 19.98 1.23 4.31
C ASP A 184 19.91 2.49 3.42
N VAL A 185 19.26 2.40 2.25
CA VAL A 185 19.11 3.54 1.31
C VAL A 185 18.36 4.71 1.94
N VAL A 186 17.30 4.44 2.72
CA VAL A 186 16.51 5.54 3.33
C VAL A 186 17.07 6.01 4.67
N SER A 187 18.13 5.40 5.19
CA SER A 187 18.67 5.69 6.52
C SER A 187 18.98 7.18 6.75
N THR A 188 19.48 7.86 5.73
CA THR A 188 19.88 9.27 5.76
C THR A 188 18.80 10.24 5.22
N THR A 189 17.59 9.77 4.96
CA THR A 189 16.47 10.57 4.44
C THR A 189 15.35 10.70 5.48
N ASN A 190 14.35 11.55 5.19
CA ASN A 190 13.11 11.63 5.97
C ASN A 190 12.05 10.60 5.51
N ILE A 191 12.39 9.71 4.59
CA ILE A 191 11.49 8.67 4.09
C ILE A 191 11.33 7.57 5.15
N SER A 192 10.10 7.19 5.41
CA SER A 192 9.74 6.08 6.29
C SER A 192 9.36 4.84 5.48
N VAL A 193 9.17 3.71 6.17
CA VAL A 193 8.77 2.44 5.55
C VAL A 193 7.38 2.04 6.04
N CYS A 194 6.55 1.57 5.13
CA CYS A 194 5.29 0.88 5.40
C CYS A 194 5.53 -0.63 5.31
N ILE A 195 5.15 -1.36 6.35
CA ILE A 195 5.14 -2.82 6.34
C ILE A 195 3.71 -3.28 6.05
N ASN A 196 3.53 -3.99 4.92
CA ASN A 196 2.30 -4.67 4.57
C ASN A 196 2.39 -6.13 5.04
N TRP A 197 1.44 -6.55 5.90
CA TRP A 197 1.46 -7.85 6.53
C TRP A 197 1.52 -8.99 5.50
N ALA A 198 0.62 -8.99 4.49
CA ALA A 198 0.58 -10.06 3.50
C ALA A 198 1.88 -10.15 2.70
N ARG A 199 2.47 -9.03 2.30
CA ARG A 199 3.67 -9.02 1.48
C ARG A 199 4.87 -9.59 2.21
N SER A 200 4.99 -9.30 3.51
CA SER A 200 6.00 -9.94 4.36
C SER A 200 5.72 -11.44 4.54
N ALA A 201 4.46 -11.83 4.79
CA ALA A 201 4.08 -13.23 4.92
C ALA A 201 4.32 -14.03 3.62
N ILE A 202 4.04 -13.44 2.46
CA ILE A 202 4.32 -14.00 1.13
C ILE A 202 5.83 -14.18 0.94
N GLU A 203 6.65 -13.21 1.31
CA GLU A 203 8.11 -13.29 1.21
C GLU A 203 8.66 -14.47 2.00
N GLY A 204 8.24 -14.62 3.25
CA GLY A 204 8.74 -15.67 4.14
C GLY A 204 8.03 -17.02 4.01
N ARG A 205 6.90 -17.09 3.29
CA ARG A 205 5.99 -18.26 3.31
C ARG A 205 5.60 -18.66 4.74
N ASN A 206 5.45 -17.66 5.62
CA ASN A 206 5.08 -17.85 7.02
C ASN A 206 4.42 -16.57 7.58
N THR A 207 3.85 -16.68 8.78
CA THR A 207 3.16 -15.57 9.46
C THR A 207 4.04 -14.84 10.49
N THR A 208 5.31 -15.21 10.64
CA THR A 208 6.24 -14.60 11.60
C THR A 208 7.08 -13.48 10.99
N LEU A 209 7.42 -13.58 9.70
CA LEU A 209 8.24 -12.58 9.02
C LEU A 209 7.66 -11.15 9.06
N PRO A 210 6.32 -10.92 9.03
CA PRO A 210 5.78 -9.57 9.20
C PRO A 210 6.24 -8.89 10.50
N LEU A 211 6.29 -9.62 11.62
CA LEU A 211 6.79 -9.08 12.89
C LEU A 211 8.30 -8.79 12.83
N GLU A 212 9.07 -9.66 12.22
CA GLU A 212 10.53 -9.45 12.05
C GLU A 212 10.82 -8.20 11.21
N HIS A 213 10.05 -7.96 10.15
CA HIS A 213 10.14 -6.77 9.31
C HIS A 213 9.75 -5.50 10.07
N VAL A 214 8.68 -5.53 10.88
CA VAL A 214 8.32 -4.41 11.76
C VAL A 214 9.45 -4.10 12.73
N GLN A 215 10.01 -5.12 13.38
CA GLN A 215 11.14 -4.96 14.30
C GLN A 215 12.40 -4.43 13.62
N ALA A 216 12.69 -4.86 12.38
CA ALA A 216 13.81 -4.33 11.60
C ALA A 216 13.62 -2.84 11.29
N ALA A 217 12.42 -2.45 10.82
CA ALA A 217 12.09 -1.06 10.53
C ALA A 217 12.12 -0.18 11.80
N LEU A 218 11.68 -0.72 12.95
CA LEU A 218 11.78 -0.04 14.26
C LEU A 218 13.21 0.19 14.67
N ARG A 219 14.07 -0.85 14.61
CA ARG A 219 15.51 -0.72 14.96
C ARG A 219 16.21 0.32 14.09
N ALA A 220 15.80 0.45 12.83
CA ALA A 220 16.31 1.47 11.92
C ALA A 220 15.71 2.87 12.14
N GLY A 221 14.72 3.02 13.03
CA GLY A 221 13.98 4.27 13.23
C GLY A 221 13.17 4.71 12.00
N LYS A 222 12.75 3.74 11.16
CA LYS A 222 12.12 4.01 9.86
C LYS A 222 10.68 3.49 9.74
N LEU A 223 10.14 2.80 10.74
CA LEU A 223 8.74 2.38 10.70
C LEU A 223 7.82 3.60 10.69
N GLY A 224 7.10 3.81 9.58
CA GLY A 224 6.17 4.93 9.41
C GLY A 224 4.72 4.52 9.24
N ALA A 225 4.46 3.30 8.77
CA ALA A 225 3.10 2.83 8.55
C ALA A 225 2.97 1.31 8.64
N LEU A 226 1.74 0.86 8.92
CA LEU A 226 1.34 -0.55 8.86
C LEU A 226 0.12 -0.69 7.95
N MET A 227 0.19 -1.63 7.00
CA MET A 227 -0.92 -1.97 6.13
C MET A 227 -1.27 -3.45 6.27
N PHE A 228 -2.55 -3.74 6.43
CA PHE A 228 -3.03 -5.10 6.64
C PHE A 228 -3.84 -5.57 5.44
N SER A 229 -3.37 -6.63 4.83
CA SER A 229 -4.06 -7.45 3.85
C SER A 229 -3.70 -8.90 4.11
N GLY A 230 -4.58 -9.83 3.77
CA GLY A 230 -4.33 -11.24 3.96
C GLY A 230 -3.68 -11.90 2.75
N THR A 231 -3.16 -13.10 2.97
CA THR A 231 -2.78 -14.07 1.95
C THR A 231 -3.26 -15.44 2.39
N THR A 232 -3.33 -16.38 1.45
CA THR A 232 -3.85 -17.72 1.68
C THR A 232 -2.85 -18.77 1.21
N THR A 233 -3.00 -20.01 1.68
CA THR A 233 -2.25 -21.18 1.16
C THR A 233 -3.08 -22.02 0.21
N ARG A 234 -4.36 -21.68 0.02
CA ARG A 234 -5.33 -22.39 -0.83
C ARG A 234 -6.55 -21.48 -1.09
N GLY A 235 -7.54 -21.99 -1.81
CA GLY A 235 -8.81 -21.30 -2.04
C GLY A 235 -8.75 -20.25 -3.13
N GLU A 236 -9.77 -19.39 -3.16
CA GLU A 236 -9.99 -18.44 -4.26
C GLU A 236 -8.88 -17.37 -4.38
N TYR A 237 -8.29 -16.97 -3.24
CA TYR A 237 -7.18 -16.00 -3.23
C TYR A 237 -5.82 -16.62 -3.60
N GLY A 238 -5.78 -17.91 -3.92
CA GLY A 238 -4.61 -18.61 -4.42
C GLY A 238 -3.50 -18.81 -3.38
N GLU A 239 -2.55 -19.66 -3.71
CA GLU A 239 -1.45 -19.98 -2.83
C GLU A 239 -0.40 -18.85 -2.82
N TRP A 240 -0.24 -18.18 -1.67
CA TRP A 240 0.73 -17.10 -1.46
C TRP A 240 0.68 -16.02 -2.55
N GLN A 241 -0.53 -15.60 -2.96
CA GLN A 241 -0.71 -14.52 -3.92
C GLN A 241 -0.89 -13.19 -3.20
N ASP A 242 -0.40 -12.09 -3.79
CA ASP A 242 -0.67 -10.73 -3.33
C ASP A 242 -2.03 -10.25 -3.89
N LEU A 243 -3.09 -10.92 -3.44
CA LEU A 243 -4.48 -10.64 -3.80
C LEU A 243 -5.29 -10.04 -2.65
N HIS A 244 -4.60 -9.53 -1.62
CA HIS A 244 -5.22 -8.78 -0.54
C HIS A 244 -6.44 -9.48 0.07
N ALA A 245 -6.31 -10.78 0.42
CA ALA A 245 -7.40 -11.54 1.03
C ALA A 245 -7.94 -10.83 2.29
N PRO A 246 -9.24 -10.95 2.60
CA PRO A 246 -9.83 -10.45 3.85
C PRO A 246 -9.20 -11.09 5.10
N PHE A 247 -9.57 -10.60 6.27
CA PHE A 247 -9.22 -11.25 7.54
C PHE A 247 -9.83 -12.65 7.63
N SER A 248 -9.25 -13.51 8.46
CA SER A 248 -9.74 -14.90 8.69
C SER A 248 -11.14 -14.95 9.30
N SER A 249 -11.62 -13.87 9.89
CA SER A 249 -13.02 -13.71 10.32
C SER A 249 -14.00 -13.71 9.15
N PHE A 250 -13.60 -13.19 8.00
CA PHE A 250 -14.41 -13.15 6.78
C PHE A 250 -14.05 -14.25 5.77
N CYS A 251 -12.76 -14.50 5.57
CA CYS A 251 -12.26 -15.54 4.67
C CYS A 251 -11.47 -16.58 5.46
N THR A 252 -12.07 -17.75 5.70
CA THR A 252 -11.50 -18.80 6.57
C THR A 252 -10.17 -19.37 6.10
N ASP A 253 -9.84 -19.25 4.80
CA ASP A 253 -8.54 -19.65 4.24
C ASP A 253 -7.45 -18.58 4.42
N SER A 254 -7.81 -17.37 4.84
CA SER A 254 -6.84 -16.30 5.08
C SER A 254 -6.00 -16.56 6.31
N LEU A 255 -4.71 -16.31 6.19
CA LEU A 255 -3.76 -16.41 7.29
C LEU A 255 -3.75 -15.18 8.20
N LEU A 256 -4.33 -14.05 7.77
CA LEU A 256 -4.37 -12.83 8.56
C LEU A 256 -5.53 -12.88 9.58
N SER A 257 -5.21 -12.78 10.86
CA SER A 257 -6.18 -12.69 11.97
C SER A 257 -6.04 -11.37 12.74
N THR A 258 -7.04 -11.05 13.57
CA THR A 258 -6.99 -9.94 14.53
C THR A 258 -5.78 -10.04 15.45
N GLU A 259 -5.37 -11.24 15.86
CA GLU A 259 -4.22 -11.47 16.73
C GLU A 259 -2.89 -11.10 16.03
N HIS A 260 -2.77 -11.41 14.74
CA HIS A 260 -1.61 -10.94 13.94
C HIS A 260 -1.54 -9.41 13.89
N ALA A 261 -2.67 -8.74 13.70
CA ALA A 261 -2.72 -7.28 13.72
C ALA A 261 -2.34 -6.72 15.09
N LYS A 262 -2.88 -7.29 16.17
CA LYS A 262 -2.56 -6.93 17.56
C LYS A 262 -1.07 -7.08 17.86
N THR A 263 -0.46 -8.16 17.41
CA THR A 263 0.99 -8.40 17.55
C THR A 263 1.80 -7.30 16.90
N LEU A 264 1.45 -6.88 15.68
CA LEU A 264 2.17 -5.80 14.98
C LEU A 264 1.94 -4.44 15.64
N PHE A 265 0.73 -4.12 16.07
CA PHE A 265 0.43 -2.88 16.79
C PHE A 265 1.17 -2.82 18.13
N THR A 266 1.22 -3.92 18.86
CA THR A 266 1.98 -4.01 20.13
C THR A 266 3.46 -3.77 19.90
N ALA A 267 4.04 -4.39 18.87
CA ALA A 267 5.45 -4.16 18.52
C ALA A 267 5.70 -2.72 18.08
N ALA A 268 4.77 -2.11 17.33
CA ALA A 268 4.88 -0.76 16.82
C ALA A 268 4.55 0.34 17.85
N ASN A 269 4.10 0.00 19.06
CA ASN A 269 3.61 0.97 20.06
C ASN A 269 4.61 2.09 20.40
N ALA A 270 5.91 1.84 20.25
CA ALA A 270 6.96 2.85 20.45
C ALA A 270 7.15 3.79 19.25
N ALA A 271 6.53 3.50 18.10
CA ALA A 271 6.68 4.28 16.87
C ALA A 271 5.55 5.29 16.70
N SER A 272 5.87 6.48 16.21
CA SER A 272 4.88 7.43 15.75
C SER A 272 4.46 7.08 14.33
N LEU A 273 3.49 6.17 14.19
CA LEU A 273 2.96 5.82 12.88
C LEU A 273 2.25 7.01 12.24
N LYS A 274 2.55 7.28 10.98
CA LYS A 274 1.87 8.28 10.15
C LYS A 274 0.46 7.82 9.80
N PHE A 275 0.31 6.53 9.53
CA PHE A 275 -0.97 5.85 9.38
C PHE A 275 -0.86 4.34 9.62
N SER A 276 -2.02 3.74 9.83
CA SER A 276 -2.25 2.31 9.71
C SER A 276 -3.56 2.07 8.96
N GLY A 277 -3.72 0.91 8.34
CA GLY A 277 -4.92 0.67 7.56
C GLY A 277 -5.05 -0.74 7.00
N ILE A 278 -6.10 -0.93 6.22
CA ILE A 278 -6.37 -2.18 5.48
C ILE A 278 -6.36 -1.94 3.98
N LYS A 279 -6.02 -2.98 3.23
CA LYS A 279 -6.21 -3.09 1.80
C LYS A 279 -6.75 -4.48 1.49
N LEU A 280 -8.02 -4.57 1.12
CA LEU A 280 -8.72 -5.84 0.92
C LEU A 280 -9.32 -5.88 -0.48
N LEU A 281 -9.33 -7.06 -1.09
CA LEU A 281 -9.88 -7.30 -2.42
C LEU A 281 -11.18 -8.09 -2.30
N GLU A 282 -12.22 -7.66 -3.02
CA GLU A 282 -13.32 -8.53 -3.39
C GLU A 282 -12.96 -9.27 -4.69
N ILE A 283 -12.83 -10.58 -4.62
CA ILE A 283 -12.41 -11.39 -5.77
C ILE A 283 -13.57 -11.70 -6.73
N ASN A 284 -14.81 -11.75 -6.22
CA ASN A 284 -15.98 -12.02 -7.03
C ASN A 284 -16.45 -10.75 -7.74
N ALA A 285 -16.22 -10.69 -9.05
CA ALA A 285 -16.65 -9.55 -9.88
C ALA A 285 -18.17 -9.28 -9.81
N ASN A 286 -18.99 -10.27 -9.46
CA ASN A 286 -20.44 -10.14 -9.38
C ASN A 286 -20.98 -9.90 -7.97
N ALA A 287 -20.08 -9.74 -6.98
CA ALA A 287 -20.50 -9.38 -5.62
C ALA A 287 -21.26 -8.05 -5.64
N ASP A 288 -22.32 -7.98 -4.85
CA ASP A 288 -23.09 -6.75 -4.67
C ASP A 288 -22.35 -5.75 -3.75
N VAL A 289 -22.87 -4.54 -3.66
CA VAL A 289 -22.29 -3.47 -2.85
C VAL A 289 -22.25 -3.86 -1.37
N SER A 290 -23.29 -4.48 -0.86
CA SER A 290 -23.39 -4.86 0.57
C SER A 290 -22.31 -5.85 0.94
N HIS A 291 -22.04 -6.84 0.09
CA HIS A 291 -20.97 -7.82 0.32
C HIS A 291 -19.56 -7.15 0.30
N ARG A 292 -19.32 -6.24 -0.66
CA ARG A 292 -18.07 -5.48 -0.76
C ARG A 292 -17.81 -4.64 0.48
N ILE A 293 -18.83 -3.98 0.98
CA ILE A 293 -18.76 -3.18 2.21
C ILE A 293 -18.59 -4.07 3.45
N ALA A 294 -19.21 -5.26 3.49
CA ALA A 294 -19.06 -6.19 4.61
C ALA A 294 -17.60 -6.64 4.79
N ILE A 295 -16.87 -6.89 3.70
CA ILE A 295 -15.43 -7.19 3.73
C ILE A 295 -14.64 -6.06 4.43
N LEU A 296 -14.90 -4.81 4.02
CA LEU A 296 -14.18 -3.66 4.59
C LEU A 296 -14.57 -3.42 6.05
N ARG A 297 -15.84 -3.54 6.40
CA ARG A 297 -16.33 -3.39 7.78
C ARG A 297 -15.75 -4.45 8.71
N ASP A 298 -15.66 -5.71 8.25
CA ASP A 298 -15.01 -6.79 9.00
C ASP A 298 -13.52 -6.43 9.27
N GLY A 299 -12.77 -6.07 8.24
CA GLY A 299 -11.37 -5.71 8.37
C GLY A 299 -11.13 -4.48 9.27
N ILE A 300 -11.97 -3.45 9.17
CA ILE A 300 -11.91 -2.26 10.04
C ILE A 300 -12.18 -2.65 11.49
N SER A 301 -13.20 -3.49 11.71
CA SER A 301 -13.54 -3.99 13.05
C SER A 301 -12.41 -4.84 13.64
N ALA A 302 -11.77 -5.68 12.83
CA ALA A 302 -10.63 -6.48 13.24
C ALA A 302 -9.44 -5.59 13.67
N LEU A 303 -9.13 -4.51 12.92
CA LEU A 303 -8.10 -3.55 13.32
C LEU A 303 -8.48 -2.78 14.57
N HIS A 304 -9.72 -2.31 14.67
CA HIS A 304 -10.18 -1.61 15.86
C HIS A 304 -10.01 -2.47 17.11
N ASN A 305 -10.45 -3.72 17.05
CA ASN A 305 -10.27 -4.68 18.15
C ASN A 305 -8.79 -4.98 18.46
N ALA A 306 -7.93 -4.97 17.45
CA ALA A 306 -6.49 -5.19 17.63
C ALA A 306 -5.78 -4.02 18.34
N THR A 307 -6.37 -2.83 18.38
CA THR A 307 -5.82 -1.63 19.05
C THR A 307 -6.32 -1.46 20.49
N GLN A 308 -7.27 -2.29 20.92
CA GLN A 308 -7.76 -2.33 22.31
C GLN A 308 -6.92 -3.27 23.18
#